data_08f302bcd26293328e207bb890cffafb
#
_entry.id   08f302bcd26293328e207bb890cffafb
#
_cell.length_a   1.000
_cell.length_b   1.000
_cell.length_c   1.000
_cell.angle_alpha   90.00
_cell.angle_beta   90.00
_cell.angle_gamma   90.00
#
_symmetry.space_group_name_H-M   'P 1'
#
loop_
_entity.id
_entity.type
_entity.pdbx_description
1 polymer ?
#
loop_
_entity_poly.entity_id
_entity_poly.type
_entity_poly.pdbx_seq_one_letter_code
_entity_poly.pdbx_strand_id
1 'polypeptide(L)'
;ATRLAASSKPFVARGANTPRCPRCRLAHSHCICEWRPQVPTRAGMCLLMGDIETLKPSNTGWLIADVVPDTWAFQWSRTETDPALLALLADPQWQPFVVFPPEYAGPARAVTDLAAAGPAGEGKRPLFVLLDGTWSEARKMFRKSPYLDGLPVLGLQSEQASRYRLRRSAQDHHFSVSYTHLTLP
;
A
#
# COMPACT_ATOMS: atom_id res chain seq x y z
N ALA A 1 15.26 1.92 -9.04
CA ALA A 1 16.55 2.61 -8.82
C ALA A 1 17.08 3.25 -10.11
N THR A 2 16.99 2.57 -11.25
CA THR A 2 17.58 2.99 -12.52
C THR A 2 16.93 4.23 -13.14
N ARG A 3 15.62 4.39 -13.03
CA ARG A 3 14.90 5.51 -13.65
C ARG A 3 15.18 6.87 -12.95
N LEU A 4 15.33 6.85 -11.63
CA LEU A 4 15.69 8.05 -10.85
C LEU A 4 17.15 8.41 -11.01
N ALA A 5 18.04 7.43 -11.17
CA ALA A 5 19.45 7.67 -11.44
C ALA A 5 19.69 8.32 -12.82
N ALA A 6 18.81 8.07 -13.80
CA ALA A 6 18.84 8.68 -15.12
C ALA A 6 18.17 10.07 -15.21
N SER A 7 17.57 10.56 -14.11
CA SER A 7 16.91 11.86 -14.09
C SER A 7 17.94 13.00 -14.01
N SER A 8 17.76 14.01 -14.85
CA SER A 8 18.57 15.25 -14.81
C SER A 8 18.39 16.07 -13.51
N LYS A 9 17.33 15.78 -12.75
CA LYS A 9 17.07 16.34 -11.43
C LYS A 9 16.70 15.20 -10.46
N PRO A 10 17.68 14.60 -9.76
CA PRO A 10 17.41 13.55 -8.81
C PRO A 10 16.49 14.08 -7.70
N PHE A 11 15.50 13.26 -7.33
CA PHE A 11 14.61 13.61 -6.23
C PHE A 11 15.38 13.60 -4.91
N VAL A 12 15.38 14.72 -4.20
CA VAL A 12 15.93 14.85 -2.85
C VAL A 12 14.76 15.05 -1.88
N ALA A 13 14.52 14.05 -1.04
CA ALA A 13 13.47 14.13 -0.04
C ALA A 13 13.79 15.19 1.02
N ARG A 14 12.76 15.87 1.54
CA ARG A 14 12.92 16.76 2.70
C ARG A 14 13.49 15.95 3.88
N GLY A 15 14.59 16.41 4.46
CA GLY A 15 15.29 15.72 5.56
C GLY A 15 16.15 14.54 5.09
N ALA A 16 16.55 14.48 3.83
CA ALA A 16 17.44 13.44 3.29
C ALA A 16 18.81 13.41 3.99
N ASN A 17 19.29 14.57 4.46
CA ASN A 17 20.59 14.70 5.14
C ASN A 17 20.54 14.31 6.64
N THR A 18 19.38 13.99 7.18
CA THR A 18 19.26 13.55 8.58
C THR A 18 19.72 12.10 8.70
N PRO A 19 20.73 11.78 9.54
CA PRO A 19 21.13 10.40 9.80
C PRO A 19 19.94 9.60 10.36
N ARG A 20 19.64 8.47 9.73
CA ARG A 20 18.46 7.67 10.06
C ARG A 20 18.82 6.24 10.35
N CYS A 21 18.09 5.65 11.27
CA CYS A 21 18.18 4.23 11.54
C CYS A 21 17.85 3.43 10.25
N PRO A 22 18.71 2.49 9.82
CA PRO A 22 18.47 1.73 8.59
C PRO A 22 17.25 0.79 8.71
N ARG A 23 16.82 0.46 9.92
CA ARG A 23 15.67 -0.43 10.16
C ARG A 23 14.35 0.31 10.21
N CYS A 24 14.19 1.28 11.14
CA CYS A 24 12.92 2.01 11.30
C CYS A 24 12.87 3.32 10.51
N ARG A 25 13.95 3.74 9.87
CA ARG A 25 14.06 4.96 9.02
C ARG A 25 13.78 6.29 9.75
N LEU A 26 13.56 6.25 11.05
CA LEU A 26 13.49 7.44 11.89
C LEU A 26 14.88 7.99 12.18
N ALA A 27 14.98 9.26 12.55
CA ALA A 27 16.24 9.79 13.07
C ALA A 27 16.72 8.94 14.25
N HIS A 28 18.04 8.78 14.42
CA HIS A 28 18.59 7.92 15.46
C HIS A 28 18.09 8.28 16.87
N SER A 29 17.88 9.57 17.15
CA SER A 29 17.33 10.08 18.41
C SER A 29 15.86 9.65 18.65
N HIS A 30 15.17 9.17 17.65
CA HIS A 30 13.77 8.74 17.69
C HIS A 30 13.62 7.28 17.20
N CYS A 31 14.66 6.49 17.34
CA CYS A 31 14.63 5.08 16.95
C CYS A 31 13.64 4.30 17.80
N ILE A 32 12.74 3.55 17.15
CA ILE A 32 11.69 2.74 17.79
C ILE A 32 11.88 1.24 17.54
N CYS A 33 13.06 0.81 17.08
CA CYS A 33 13.28 -0.58 16.68
C CYS A 33 12.99 -1.59 17.79
N GLU A 34 13.24 -1.24 19.04
CA GLU A 34 12.98 -2.10 20.22
C GLU A 34 11.48 -2.28 20.49
N TRP A 35 10.67 -1.35 20.04
CA TRP A 35 9.22 -1.31 20.33
C TRP A 35 8.37 -1.64 19.12
N ARG A 36 9.00 -2.07 18.02
CA ARG A 36 8.26 -2.45 16.80
C ARG A 36 7.51 -3.76 17.05
N PRO A 37 6.16 -3.74 17.08
CA PRO A 37 5.40 -4.97 17.17
C PRO A 37 5.49 -5.74 15.84
N GLN A 38 5.56 -7.05 15.93
CA GLN A 38 5.21 -7.92 14.82
C GLN A 38 3.87 -8.55 15.12
N VAL A 39 2.90 -8.27 14.27
CA VAL A 39 1.53 -8.77 14.44
C VAL A 39 1.32 -9.91 13.44
N PRO A 40 1.33 -11.17 13.88
CA PRO A 40 0.95 -12.27 13.01
C PRO A 40 -0.51 -12.09 12.59
N THR A 41 -0.72 -12.06 11.31
CA THR A 41 -2.06 -11.94 10.69
C THR A 41 -2.23 -12.99 9.62
N ARG A 42 -3.48 -13.37 9.33
CA ARG A 42 -3.79 -14.20 8.17
C ARG A 42 -3.74 -13.40 6.85
N ALA A 43 -3.73 -12.08 6.92
CA ALA A 43 -3.67 -11.22 5.74
C ALA A 43 -2.24 -11.02 5.24
N GLY A 44 -2.07 -10.95 3.92
CA GLY A 44 -0.87 -10.46 3.27
C GLY A 44 -1.07 -9.02 2.76
N MET A 45 0.02 -8.27 2.64
CA MET A 45 0.04 -6.90 2.15
C MET A 45 0.92 -6.78 0.92
N CYS A 46 0.37 -6.25 -0.18
CA CYS A 46 1.11 -5.95 -1.41
C CYS A 46 1.10 -4.43 -1.61
N LEU A 47 2.25 -3.80 -1.43
CA LEU A 47 2.43 -2.36 -1.65
C LEU A 47 2.85 -2.12 -3.10
N LEU A 48 2.00 -1.48 -3.89
CA LEU A 48 2.33 -1.02 -5.23
C LEU A 48 2.70 0.46 -5.15
N MET A 49 4.00 0.74 -5.24
CA MET A 49 4.57 2.04 -4.86
C MET A 49 4.89 2.91 -6.08
N GLY A 50 4.55 4.19 -6.00
CA GLY A 50 4.99 5.18 -6.98
C GLY A 50 6.51 5.37 -7.01
N ASP A 51 7.02 5.93 -8.12
CA ASP A 51 8.46 6.04 -8.42
C ASP A 51 9.30 6.66 -7.28
N ILE A 52 8.76 7.65 -6.59
CA ILE A 52 9.49 8.40 -5.55
C ILE A 52 9.09 8.01 -4.12
N GLU A 53 8.07 7.17 -3.95
CA GLU A 53 7.56 6.83 -2.61
C GLU A 53 8.60 6.08 -1.79
N THR A 54 9.37 5.20 -2.40
CA THR A 54 10.45 4.46 -1.73
C THR A 54 11.56 5.36 -1.18
N LEU A 55 11.71 6.58 -1.74
CA LEU A 55 12.74 7.54 -1.35
C LEU A 55 12.28 8.51 -0.27
N LYS A 56 10.99 8.55 0.03
CA LYS A 56 10.44 9.45 1.04
C LYS A 56 10.61 8.87 2.45
N PRO A 57 11.37 9.50 3.34
CA PRO A 57 11.49 9.05 4.73
C PRO A 57 10.14 9.06 5.46
N SER A 58 9.20 9.87 5.00
CA SER A 58 7.84 9.99 5.54
C SER A 58 6.83 9.06 4.86
N ASN A 59 7.28 8.11 4.03
CA ASN A 59 6.37 7.14 3.44
C ASN A 59 5.77 6.25 4.52
N THR A 60 4.45 6.10 4.50
CA THR A 60 3.71 5.35 5.51
C THR A 60 3.53 3.87 5.18
N GLY A 61 3.77 3.47 3.93
CA GLY A 61 3.74 2.06 3.53
C GLY A 61 4.77 1.21 4.29
N TRP A 62 5.90 1.80 4.66
CA TRP A 62 6.92 1.14 5.47
C TRP A 62 6.43 0.71 6.87
N LEU A 63 5.48 1.45 7.45
CA LEU A 63 4.89 1.09 8.74
C LEU A 63 4.15 -0.24 8.66
N ILE A 64 3.54 -0.53 7.52
CA ILE A 64 2.89 -1.82 7.26
C ILE A 64 3.93 -2.93 7.25
N ALA A 65 4.99 -2.78 6.44
CA ALA A 65 6.07 -3.74 6.34
C ALA A 65 6.83 -3.93 7.68
N ASP A 66 6.80 -2.92 8.53
CA ASP A 66 7.40 -2.99 9.87
C ASP A 66 6.59 -3.85 10.85
N VAL A 67 5.29 -4.02 10.62
CA VAL A 67 4.35 -4.66 11.54
C VAL A 67 3.83 -6.00 11.02
N VAL A 68 3.55 -6.10 9.71
CA VAL A 68 3.00 -7.29 9.07
C VAL A 68 4.10 -8.07 8.35
N PRO A 69 4.42 -9.30 8.80
CA PRO A 69 5.49 -10.10 8.19
C PRO A 69 5.26 -10.41 6.72
N ASP A 70 4.04 -10.79 6.35
CA ASP A 70 3.66 -11.11 4.97
C ASP A 70 3.40 -9.81 4.18
N THR A 71 4.47 -9.04 3.92
CA THR A 71 4.40 -7.79 3.16
C THR A 71 5.40 -7.78 2.02
N TRP A 72 4.90 -7.51 0.82
CA TRP A 72 5.69 -7.34 -0.41
C TRP A 72 5.55 -5.92 -0.91
N ALA A 73 6.60 -5.37 -1.49
CA ALA A 73 6.60 -4.03 -2.07
C ALA A 73 7.18 -4.05 -3.48
N PHE A 74 6.43 -3.53 -4.42
CA PHE A 74 6.79 -3.46 -5.84
C PHE A 74 6.74 -2.01 -6.32
N GLN A 75 7.71 -1.64 -7.13
CA GLN A 75 7.67 -0.35 -7.80
C GLN A 75 6.68 -0.41 -8.97
N TRP A 76 5.72 0.51 -8.99
CA TRP A 76 4.80 0.60 -10.11
C TRP A 76 5.48 1.16 -11.35
N SER A 77 5.25 0.54 -12.47
CA SER A 77 5.60 1.03 -13.80
C SER A 77 4.39 0.91 -14.72
N ARG A 78 4.22 1.90 -15.58
CA ARG A 78 3.13 1.89 -16.56
C ARG A 78 3.38 0.90 -17.71
N THR A 79 4.63 0.68 -18.06
CA THR A 79 5.05 -0.03 -19.26
C THR A 79 5.61 -1.41 -19.00
N GLU A 80 6.01 -1.66 -17.76
CA GLU A 80 6.67 -2.89 -17.36
C GLU A 80 6.11 -3.36 -16.02
N THR A 81 5.65 -4.59 -15.95
CA THR A 81 5.14 -5.19 -14.71
C THR A 81 6.16 -6.17 -14.18
N ASP A 82 6.46 -6.07 -12.89
CA ASP A 82 7.36 -7.01 -12.23
C ASP A 82 6.75 -8.43 -12.27
N PRO A 83 7.46 -9.42 -12.82
CA PRO A 83 6.98 -10.81 -12.86
C PRO A 83 6.67 -11.38 -11.48
N ALA A 84 7.41 -10.96 -10.44
CA ALA A 84 7.17 -11.42 -9.08
C ALA A 84 5.84 -10.88 -8.51
N LEU A 85 5.42 -9.67 -8.92
CA LEU A 85 4.08 -9.16 -8.60
C LEU A 85 3.00 -10.03 -9.23
N LEU A 86 3.14 -10.38 -10.52
CA LEU A 86 2.17 -11.24 -11.19
C LEU A 86 2.10 -12.63 -10.55
N ALA A 87 3.24 -13.20 -10.20
CA ALA A 87 3.31 -14.47 -9.49
C ALA A 87 2.61 -14.42 -8.12
N LEU A 88 2.83 -13.34 -7.35
CA LEU A 88 2.15 -13.14 -6.07
C LEU A 88 0.62 -13.04 -6.21
N LEU A 89 0.15 -12.28 -7.22
CA LEU A 89 -1.29 -12.12 -7.46
C LEU A 89 -1.96 -13.41 -7.96
N ALA A 90 -1.20 -14.29 -8.62
CA ALA A 90 -1.67 -15.57 -9.14
C ALA A 90 -1.50 -16.74 -8.16
N ASP A 91 -0.81 -16.53 -7.04
CA ASP A 91 -0.55 -17.57 -6.05
C ASP A 91 -1.86 -18.05 -5.40
N PRO A 92 -2.20 -19.36 -5.50
CA PRO A 92 -3.48 -19.91 -5.06
C PRO A 92 -3.73 -19.80 -3.55
N GLN A 93 -2.68 -19.57 -2.74
CA GLN A 93 -2.86 -19.35 -1.30
C GLN A 93 -3.52 -18.00 -0.99
N TRP A 94 -3.47 -17.04 -1.93
CA TRP A 94 -3.98 -15.69 -1.74
C TRP A 94 -5.28 -15.45 -2.47
N GLN A 95 -6.11 -14.61 -1.87
CA GLN A 95 -7.23 -13.94 -2.52
C GLN A 95 -6.94 -12.44 -2.55
N PRO A 96 -6.50 -11.90 -3.69
CA PRO A 96 -6.15 -10.49 -3.79
C PRO A 96 -7.40 -9.59 -3.83
N PHE A 97 -7.31 -8.46 -3.09
CA PHE A 97 -8.27 -7.36 -3.09
C PHE A 97 -7.51 -6.04 -3.31
N VAL A 98 -7.95 -5.24 -4.26
CA VAL A 98 -7.43 -3.88 -4.41
C VAL A 98 -8.13 -2.99 -3.39
N VAL A 99 -7.37 -2.37 -2.51
CA VAL A 99 -7.93 -1.41 -1.54
C VAL A 99 -7.99 -0.04 -2.21
N PHE A 100 -9.20 0.35 -2.60
CA PHE A 100 -9.45 1.61 -3.31
C PHE A 100 -10.92 2.03 -3.14
N PRO A 101 -11.27 3.33 -3.27
CA PRO A 101 -12.65 3.74 -3.16
C PRO A 101 -13.55 3.06 -4.20
N PRO A 102 -14.66 2.46 -3.78
CA PRO A 102 -15.47 1.57 -4.62
C PRO A 102 -16.15 2.31 -5.80
N GLU A 103 -16.33 3.63 -5.69
CA GLU A 103 -16.89 4.45 -6.78
C GLU A 103 -16.03 4.47 -8.05
N TYR A 104 -14.74 4.09 -7.94
CA TYR A 104 -13.85 3.94 -9.10
C TYR A 104 -13.90 2.56 -9.73
N ALA A 105 -14.55 1.60 -9.07
CA ALA A 105 -14.78 0.27 -9.59
C ALA A 105 -16.21 0.15 -10.13
N GLY A 106 -16.40 -0.68 -11.14
CA GLY A 106 -17.77 -1.05 -11.52
C GLY A 106 -18.47 -1.83 -10.39
N PRO A 107 -19.81 -1.78 -10.29
CA PRO A 107 -20.55 -2.39 -9.18
C PRO A 107 -20.28 -3.89 -9.00
N ALA A 108 -19.94 -4.59 -10.07
CA ALA A 108 -19.59 -6.02 -10.02
C ALA A 108 -18.28 -6.33 -9.28
N ARG A 109 -17.40 -5.33 -9.10
CA ARG A 109 -16.10 -5.47 -8.43
C ARG A 109 -16.07 -4.86 -7.03
N ALA A 110 -17.01 -3.96 -6.73
CA ALA A 110 -17.05 -3.25 -5.47
C ALA A 110 -17.45 -4.19 -4.32
N VAL A 111 -16.63 -4.25 -3.30
CA VAL A 111 -16.83 -5.05 -2.08
C VAL A 111 -16.73 -4.11 -0.89
N THR A 112 -17.72 -4.13 -0.03
CA THR A 112 -17.75 -3.32 1.19
C THR A 112 -17.49 -4.13 2.46
N ASP A 113 -17.60 -5.44 2.36
CA ASP A 113 -17.37 -6.38 3.45
C ASP A 113 -16.63 -7.61 2.91
N LEU A 114 -15.56 -8.02 3.58
CA LEU A 114 -14.81 -9.22 3.22
C LEU A 114 -15.66 -10.49 3.37
N ALA A 115 -16.58 -10.53 4.33
CA ALA A 115 -17.50 -11.65 4.49
C ALA A 115 -18.49 -11.76 3.32
N ALA A 116 -18.87 -10.63 2.72
CA ALA A 116 -19.74 -10.58 1.55
C ALA A 116 -19.02 -10.94 0.24
N ALA A 117 -17.70 -10.87 0.21
CA ALA A 117 -16.88 -11.25 -0.95
C ALA A 117 -16.93 -12.76 -1.26
N GLY A 118 -17.74 -13.50 -0.53
CA GLY A 118 -17.83 -14.94 -0.58
C GLY A 118 -16.75 -15.60 0.30
N PRO A 119 -16.93 -16.86 0.65
CA PRO A 119 -15.87 -17.58 1.33
C PRO A 119 -14.65 -17.50 0.43
N ALA A 120 -13.58 -16.88 0.93
CA ALA A 120 -12.27 -17.13 0.37
C ALA A 120 -12.21 -18.64 0.17
N GLY A 121 -12.04 -19.12 -1.08
CA GLY A 121 -12.10 -20.55 -1.38
C GLY A 121 -11.35 -21.27 -0.27
N GLU A 122 -11.89 -22.39 0.23
CA GLU A 122 -11.45 -23.01 1.49
C GLU A 122 -9.92 -22.95 1.63
N GLY A 123 -9.43 -22.24 2.63
CA GLY A 123 -8.02 -22.09 2.93
C GLY A 123 -7.31 -20.84 2.35
N LYS A 124 -7.90 -20.04 1.47
CA LYS A 124 -7.25 -18.81 0.95
C LYS A 124 -7.18 -17.71 2.01
N ARG A 125 -6.08 -16.98 1.97
CA ARG A 125 -5.81 -15.83 2.83
C ARG A 125 -6.01 -14.53 2.04
N PRO A 126 -6.59 -13.47 2.61
CA PRO A 126 -6.72 -12.20 1.91
C PRO A 126 -5.35 -11.57 1.65
N LEU A 127 -5.14 -11.06 0.43
CA LEU A 127 -3.98 -10.26 0.04
C LEU A 127 -4.48 -8.85 -0.31
N PHE A 128 -4.14 -7.86 0.50
CA PHE A 128 -4.55 -6.48 0.26
C PHE A 128 -3.52 -5.76 -0.60
N VAL A 129 -3.93 -5.35 -1.80
CA VAL A 129 -3.11 -4.58 -2.74
C VAL A 129 -3.36 -3.09 -2.49
N LEU A 130 -2.36 -2.42 -1.95
CA LEU A 130 -2.39 -1.00 -1.56
C LEU A 130 -1.63 -0.17 -2.59
N LEU A 131 -2.26 0.88 -3.12
CA LEU A 131 -1.68 1.78 -4.11
C LEU A 131 -1.01 2.96 -3.39
N ASP A 132 0.30 2.85 -3.17
CA ASP A 132 1.07 3.81 -2.39
C ASP A 132 1.65 4.92 -3.27
N GLY A 133 1.06 6.08 -3.18
CA GLY A 133 1.40 7.26 -3.96
C GLY A 133 0.56 8.46 -3.56
N THR A 134 0.74 9.57 -4.27
CA THR A 134 -0.24 10.67 -4.23
C THR A 134 -1.58 10.19 -4.77
N TRP A 135 -2.66 10.87 -4.42
CA TRP A 135 -3.99 10.51 -4.92
C TRP A 135 -4.06 10.43 -6.46
N SER A 136 -3.39 11.36 -7.14
CA SER A 136 -3.30 11.34 -8.61
C SER A 136 -2.54 10.12 -9.13
N GLU A 137 -1.45 9.72 -8.48
CA GLU A 137 -0.68 8.53 -8.81
C GLU A 137 -1.48 7.25 -8.53
N ALA A 138 -2.11 7.14 -7.36
CA ALA A 138 -2.94 5.99 -7.02
C ALA A 138 -4.08 5.77 -8.02
N ARG A 139 -4.79 6.84 -8.43
CA ARG A 139 -5.78 6.76 -9.50
C ARG A 139 -5.19 6.34 -10.85
N LYS A 140 -3.98 6.78 -11.15
CA LYS A 140 -3.27 6.37 -12.37
C LYS A 140 -2.88 4.90 -12.31
N MET A 141 -2.36 4.43 -11.17
CA MET A 141 -2.04 3.02 -10.93
C MET A 141 -3.30 2.16 -11.12
N PHE A 142 -4.39 2.53 -10.46
CA PHE A 142 -5.66 1.80 -10.55
C PHE A 142 -6.15 1.64 -12.00
N ARG A 143 -6.09 2.71 -12.83
CA ARG A 143 -6.60 2.71 -14.20
C ARG A 143 -5.62 2.17 -15.25
N LYS A 144 -4.34 2.06 -14.93
CA LYS A 144 -3.28 1.73 -15.90
C LYS A 144 -2.53 0.44 -15.55
N SER A 145 -3.13 -0.39 -14.72
CA SER A 145 -2.59 -1.67 -14.30
C SER A 145 -3.58 -2.79 -14.67
N PRO A 146 -3.55 -3.32 -15.90
CA PRO A 146 -4.50 -4.33 -16.39
C PRO A 146 -4.56 -5.58 -15.49
N TYR A 147 -3.48 -5.91 -14.80
CA TYR A 147 -3.43 -7.03 -13.86
C TYR A 147 -4.30 -6.82 -12.61
N LEU A 148 -4.83 -5.60 -12.39
CA LEU A 148 -5.79 -5.30 -11.32
C LEU A 148 -7.25 -5.35 -11.79
N ASP A 149 -7.50 -5.38 -13.11
CA ASP A 149 -8.86 -5.19 -13.66
C ASP A 149 -9.85 -6.30 -13.27
N GLY A 150 -9.38 -7.52 -13.08
CA GLY A 150 -10.21 -8.65 -12.66
C GLY A 150 -10.37 -8.79 -11.14
N LEU A 151 -9.65 -7.98 -10.33
CA LEU A 151 -9.65 -8.13 -8.88
C LEU A 151 -10.81 -7.40 -8.22
N PRO A 152 -11.42 -7.95 -7.14
CA PRO A 152 -12.37 -7.23 -6.33
C PRO A 152 -11.74 -5.99 -5.69
N VAL A 153 -12.53 -4.93 -5.56
CA VAL A 153 -12.11 -3.64 -5.00
C VAL A 153 -12.79 -3.46 -3.65
N LEU A 154 -11.97 -3.51 -2.61
CA LEU A 154 -12.42 -3.33 -1.24
C LEU A 154 -12.47 -1.84 -0.89
N GLY A 155 -13.67 -1.34 -0.67
CA GLY A 155 -13.91 0.00 -0.13
C GLY A 155 -13.84 -0.02 1.39
N LEU A 156 -12.96 0.81 1.95
CA LEU A 156 -12.93 0.98 3.40
C LEU A 156 -14.02 1.95 3.81
N GLN A 157 -14.93 1.49 4.65
CA GLN A 157 -15.89 2.33 5.33
C GLN A 157 -15.36 2.63 6.72
N SER A 158 -15.08 3.89 6.99
CA SER A 158 -14.74 4.32 8.34
C SER A 158 -15.78 5.32 8.81
N GLU A 159 -16.44 5.00 9.89
CA GLU A 159 -17.35 5.91 10.60
C GLU A 159 -16.57 7.03 11.30
N GLN A 160 -15.27 6.89 11.44
CA GLN A 160 -14.41 7.87 12.11
C GLN A 160 -13.53 8.61 11.10
N ALA A 161 -13.54 9.94 11.18
CA ALA A 161 -12.58 10.75 10.44
C ALA A 161 -11.15 10.38 10.84
N SER A 162 -10.24 10.40 9.88
CA SER A 162 -8.84 10.08 10.12
C SER A 162 -8.23 10.96 11.22
N ARG A 163 -7.70 10.36 12.26
CA ARG A 163 -6.93 11.05 13.33
C ARG A 163 -5.49 11.35 12.92
N TYR A 164 -5.08 10.92 11.73
CA TYR A 164 -3.71 11.13 11.25
C TYR A 164 -3.50 12.58 10.83
N ARG A 165 -2.77 13.33 11.65
CA ARG A 165 -2.56 14.79 11.50
C ARG A 165 -1.25 15.18 10.84
N LEU A 166 -0.37 14.22 10.53
CA LEU A 166 0.96 14.50 9.96
C LEU A 166 0.92 14.80 8.45
N ARG A 167 -0.18 14.48 7.78
CA ARG A 167 -0.44 14.87 6.38
C ARG A 167 -1.81 15.51 6.28
N ARG A 168 -1.89 16.63 5.55
CA ARG A 168 -3.18 17.21 5.16
C ARG A 168 -3.72 16.40 3.99
N SER A 169 -4.92 15.88 4.11
CA SER A 169 -5.66 15.33 3.00
C SER A 169 -6.35 16.45 2.23
N ALA A 170 -6.48 16.28 0.91
CA ALA A 170 -7.25 17.20 0.07
C ALA A 170 -8.77 17.05 0.28
N GLN A 171 -9.21 15.96 0.91
CA GLN A 171 -10.62 15.67 1.22
C GLN A 171 -10.69 14.91 2.55
N ASP A 172 -11.71 15.18 3.34
CA ASP A 172 -11.86 14.69 4.72
C ASP A 172 -11.98 13.16 4.84
N HIS A 173 -12.41 12.49 3.78
CA HIS A 173 -12.57 11.02 3.72
C HIS A 173 -11.38 10.28 3.09
N HIS A 174 -10.29 10.98 2.78
CA HIS A 174 -9.08 10.32 2.28
C HIS A 174 -8.21 9.83 3.42
N PHE A 175 -7.82 8.57 3.36
CA PHE A 175 -6.93 7.95 4.33
C PHE A 175 -5.49 7.83 3.80
N SER A 176 -4.52 7.89 4.70
CA SER A 176 -3.16 7.48 4.35
C SER A 176 -3.09 5.95 4.25
N VAL A 177 -2.08 5.42 3.55
CA VAL A 177 -1.87 3.98 3.41
C VAL A 177 -1.80 3.27 4.77
N SER A 178 -1.12 3.88 5.76
CA SER A 178 -1.03 3.33 7.11
C SER A 178 -2.37 3.30 7.85
N TYR A 179 -3.24 4.30 7.63
CA TYR A 179 -4.57 4.30 8.23
C TYR A 179 -5.48 3.24 7.61
N THR A 180 -5.36 3.05 6.30
CA THR A 180 -6.03 1.98 5.57
C THR A 180 -5.72 0.62 6.19
N HIS A 181 -4.44 0.37 6.53
CA HIS A 181 -4.04 -0.87 7.17
C HIS A 181 -4.66 -1.06 8.57
N LEU A 182 -4.74 -0.01 9.38
CA LEU A 182 -5.30 -0.09 10.74
C LEU A 182 -6.82 -0.34 10.77
N THR A 183 -7.51 -0.12 9.66
CA THR A 183 -8.96 -0.31 9.53
C THR A 183 -9.37 -1.58 8.80
N LEU A 184 -8.40 -2.36 8.31
CA LEU A 184 -8.67 -3.67 7.74
C LEU A 184 -9.00 -4.67 8.87
N PRO A 185 -10.01 -5.53 8.69
CA PRO A 185 -10.44 -6.53 9.67
C PRO A 185 -9.40 -7.62 9.91
#